data_23ee5232f893e648316dfdb883a46ff0
#
_entry.id   23ee5232f893e648316dfdb883a46ff0
#
_cell.length_a   1.000
_cell.length_b   1.000
_cell.length_c   1.000
_cell.angle_alpha   90.00
_cell.angle_beta   90.00
_cell.angle_gamma   90.00
#
_symmetry.space_group_name_H-M   'P 1'
#
loop_
_entity.id
_entity.type
_entity.pdbx_description
1 polymer ?
#
loop_
_entity_poly.entity_id
_entity_poly.type
_entity_poly.pdbx_seq_one_letter_code
_entity_poly.pdbx_strand_id
1 'polypeptide(L)'
;MPSKNSAQPPSERASWVLKLGAIAAILFLHIPMWLIFLYAFTTDESAYTFPPPGLTLKWIPQALANSAMQDALFLTIRVAVLATGMALILGTLAAAAVFRYDFFGKESISFMLILPLALPGIVTGIAMRSAISLIHIPFSFWTIVIGHATFCVVVVYNNVLGRFRRSSNSMIEASMDLGANSFQTFWNIVLPNIGTALLAGAILAFSLSFDEVIVTTFTAGNQQTLPIWIFSQMLKPRNRPITNVTAMLVVLITALPILFAQRITAGTNDSEGGSK
;
A
#
# COMPACT_ATOMS: atom_id res chain seq x y z
N MET A 1 47.48 25.90 -17.18
CA MET A 1 46.01 25.75 -17.22
C MET A 1 45.51 25.70 -15.79
N PRO A 2 44.75 26.66 -15.28
CA PRO A 2 44.28 26.66 -13.91
C PRO A 2 43.09 25.71 -13.78
N SER A 3 43.12 24.88 -12.72
CA SER A 3 42.05 23.94 -12.33
C SER A 3 40.76 24.69 -12.00
N LYS A 4 39.68 24.34 -12.71
CA LYS A 4 38.35 24.76 -12.34
C LYS A 4 37.96 24.10 -11.01
N ASN A 5 38.10 24.84 -9.91
CA ASN A 5 37.41 24.54 -8.66
C ASN A 5 35.90 24.54 -8.95
N SER A 6 35.30 23.37 -9.03
CA SER A 6 33.85 23.22 -8.98
C SER A 6 33.39 23.57 -7.56
N ALA A 7 33.05 24.84 -7.34
CA ALA A 7 32.38 25.26 -6.12
C ALA A 7 31.07 24.47 -6.03
N GLN A 8 30.95 23.59 -5.04
CA GLN A 8 29.66 23.01 -4.66
C GLN A 8 28.70 24.16 -4.35
N PRO A 9 27.46 24.12 -4.86
CA PRO A 9 26.48 25.15 -4.50
C PRO A 9 26.32 25.19 -2.99
N PRO A 10 26.27 26.39 -2.37
CA PRO A 10 26.09 26.50 -0.94
C PRO A 10 24.81 25.76 -0.56
N SER A 11 24.90 24.88 0.44
CA SER A 11 23.71 24.23 1.03
C SER A 11 22.76 25.32 1.49
N GLU A 12 21.70 25.58 0.72
CA GLU A 12 20.66 26.55 1.10
C GLU A 12 20.05 26.06 2.42
N ARG A 13 20.39 26.74 3.52
CA ARG A 13 19.76 26.48 4.81
C ARG A 13 18.30 26.84 4.67
N ALA A 14 17.43 25.85 4.76
CA ALA A 14 15.99 26.05 4.71
C ALA A 14 15.57 27.19 5.65
N SER A 15 14.78 28.14 5.13
CA SER A 15 14.32 29.28 5.90
C SER A 15 13.54 28.80 7.14
N TRP A 16 13.56 29.60 8.21
CA TRP A 16 12.83 29.26 9.44
C TRP A 16 11.32 29.12 9.21
N VAL A 17 10.75 29.87 8.26
CA VAL A 17 9.34 29.79 7.84
C VAL A 17 9.04 28.42 7.22
N LEU A 18 9.94 27.92 6.38
CA LEU A 18 9.81 26.59 5.77
C LEU A 18 9.89 25.48 6.84
N LYS A 19 10.79 25.62 7.82
CA LYS A 19 10.90 24.68 8.95
C LYS A 19 9.64 24.69 9.81
N LEU A 20 9.10 25.87 10.14
CA LEU A 20 7.85 26.00 10.86
C LEU A 20 6.67 25.38 10.11
N GLY A 21 6.57 25.63 8.80
CA GLY A 21 5.55 25.02 7.95
C GLY A 21 5.65 23.49 7.95
N ALA A 22 6.87 22.95 7.83
CA ALA A 22 7.09 21.49 7.89
C ALA A 22 6.72 20.91 9.25
N ILE A 23 7.11 21.55 10.37
CA ILE A 23 6.74 21.13 11.72
C ILE A 23 5.22 21.17 11.90
N ALA A 24 4.57 22.26 11.48
CA ALA A 24 3.12 22.39 11.57
C ALA A 24 2.39 21.28 10.79
N ALA A 25 2.86 20.97 9.58
CA ALA A 25 2.31 19.88 8.78
C ALA A 25 2.49 18.52 9.46
N ILE A 26 3.68 18.24 10.01
CA ILE A 26 3.96 17.00 10.74
C ILE A 26 3.05 16.88 11.97
N LEU A 27 2.93 17.94 12.76
CA LEU A 27 2.05 17.95 13.94
C LEU A 27 0.60 17.73 13.54
N PHE A 28 0.11 18.42 12.53
CA PHE A 28 -1.26 18.28 12.04
C PHE A 28 -1.59 16.85 11.62
N LEU A 29 -0.66 16.18 10.93
CA LEU A 29 -0.84 14.79 10.49
C LEU A 29 -0.75 13.78 11.65
N HIS A 30 0.09 14.03 12.65
CA HIS A 30 0.37 13.02 13.69
C HIS A 30 -0.44 13.21 14.97
N ILE A 31 -0.93 14.42 15.28
CA ILE A 31 -1.76 14.65 16.49
C ILE A 31 -2.95 13.69 16.58
N PRO A 32 -3.76 13.45 15.50
CA PRO A 32 -4.86 12.50 15.58
C PRO A 32 -4.41 11.08 15.92
N MET A 33 -3.25 10.66 15.40
CA MET A 33 -2.68 9.33 15.73
C MET A 33 -2.27 9.24 17.20
N TRP A 34 -1.62 10.29 17.73
CA TRP A 34 -1.25 10.35 19.14
C TRP A 34 -2.46 10.30 20.07
N LEU A 35 -3.59 10.89 19.67
CA LEU A 35 -4.84 10.78 20.43
C LEU A 35 -5.35 9.33 20.47
N ILE A 36 -5.29 8.59 19.35
CA ILE A 36 -5.63 7.15 19.34
C ILE A 36 -4.74 6.38 20.30
N PHE A 37 -3.41 6.62 20.27
CA PHE A 37 -2.47 5.99 21.21
C PHE A 37 -2.79 6.37 22.67
N LEU A 38 -3.04 7.63 22.96
CA LEU A 38 -3.38 8.09 24.30
C LEU A 38 -4.64 7.40 24.84
N TYR A 39 -5.72 7.38 24.04
CA TYR A 39 -6.98 6.78 24.45
C TYR A 39 -7.00 5.24 24.36
N ALA A 40 -6.00 4.61 23.77
CA ALA A 40 -5.79 3.17 23.89
C ALA A 40 -5.46 2.75 25.34
N PHE A 41 -4.92 3.67 26.12
CA PHE A 41 -4.52 3.42 27.51
C PHE A 41 -5.45 4.07 28.55
N THR A 42 -6.55 4.74 28.15
CA THR A 42 -7.44 5.39 29.10
C THR A 42 -8.13 4.39 30.05
N THR A 43 -8.40 4.81 31.30
CA THR A 43 -9.24 4.03 32.23
C THR A 43 -10.72 4.18 31.96
N ASP A 44 -11.13 5.19 31.18
CA ASP A 44 -12.54 5.46 30.84
C ASP A 44 -12.97 4.60 29.63
N GLU A 45 -14.12 3.94 29.76
CA GLU A 45 -14.66 3.03 28.74
C GLU A 45 -15.51 3.73 27.67
N SER A 46 -16.07 4.88 28.00
CA SER A 46 -17.16 5.47 27.22
C SER A 46 -16.96 6.91 26.79
N ALA A 47 -16.11 7.68 27.45
CA ALA A 47 -15.94 9.10 27.19
C ALA A 47 -14.51 9.44 26.71
N TYR A 48 -14.42 10.49 25.88
CA TYR A 48 -13.15 11.12 25.55
C TYR A 48 -12.95 12.36 26.44
N THR A 49 -12.66 12.12 27.73
CA THR A 49 -12.29 13.21 28.63
C THR A 49 -10.81 13.58 28.42
N PHE A 50 -10.52 14.87 28.31
CA PHE A 50 -9.15 15.33 28.18
C PHE A 50 -8.80 16.26 29.38
N PRO A 51 -7.71 15.98 30.09
CA PRO A 51 -6.85 14.79 29.99
C PRO A 51 -7.58 13.49 30.41
N PRO A 52 -7.15 12.30 29.95
CA PRO A 52 -7.77 11.05 30.39
C PRO A 52 -7.67 10.89 31.90
N PRO A 53 -8.70 10.34 32.57
CA PRO A 53 -8.78 10.27 34.04
C PRO A 53 -7.72 9.37 34.67
N GLY A 54 -7.12 8.46 33.88
CA GLY A 54 -6.04 7.58 34.27
C GLY A 54 -5.57 6.73 33.09
N LEU A 55 -4.46 6.02 33.28
CA LEU A 55 -3.85 5.14 32.26
C LEU A 55 -3.86 3.69 32.75
N THR A 56 -4.14 2.76 31.84
CA THR A 56 -4.17 1.33 32.10
C THR A 56 -3.73 0.52 30.89
N LEU A 57 -3.16 -0.67 31.13
CA LEU A 57 -2.81 -1.63 30.07
C LEU A 57 -3.87 -2.74 29.91
N LYS A 58 -4.94 -2.72 30.69
CA LYS A 58 -5.96 -3.80 30.72
C LYS A 58 -6.59 -4.10 29.37
N TRP A 59 -6.65 -3.11 28.48
CA TRP A 59 -7.30 -3.25 27.17
C TRP A 59 -6.49 -4.03 26.15
N ILE A 60 -5.16 -4.08 26.29
CA ILE A 60 -4.28 -4.81 25.38
C ILE A 60 -4.61 -6.32 25.39
N PRO A 61 -4.59 -7.02 26.54
CA PRO A 61 -4.95 -8.44 26.54
C PRO A 61 -6.43 -8.66 26.16
N GLN A 62 -7.32 -7.74 26.45
CA GLN A 62 -8.73 -7.88 26.05
C GLN A 62 -8.92 -7.72 24.54
N ALA A 63 -8.22 -6.78 23.89
CA ALA A 63 -8.23 -6.65 22.45
C ALA A 63 -7.65 -7.89 21.78
N LEU A 64 -6.49 -8.37 22.28
CA LEU A 64 -5.84 -9.56 21.75
C LEU A 64 -6.64 -10.85 21.95
N ALA A 65 -7.45 -10.95 23.00
CA ALA A 65 -8.33 -12.07 23.27
C ALA A 65 -9.67 -12.02 22.49
N ASN A 66 -9.94 -10.92 21.77
CA ASN A 66 -11.18 -10.76 21.01
C ASN A 66 -11.15 -11.59 19.73
N SER A 67 -11.87 -12.70 19.70
CA SER A 67 -11.91 -13.62 18.55
C SER A 67 -12.40 -12.95 17.27
N ALA A 68 -13.42 -12.09 17.34
CA ALA A 68 -13.94 -11.38 16.17
C ALA A 68 -12.89 -10.42 15.57
N MET A 69 -12.07 -9.79 16.41
CA MET A 69 -10.94 -8.96 15.95
C MET A 69 -9.86 -9.81 15.30
N GLN A 70 -9.51 -10.97 15.90
CA GLN A 70 -8.51 -11.90 15.35
C GLN A 70 -8.96 -12.44 13.99
N ASP A 71 -10.22 -12.88 13.86
CA ASP A 71 -10.79 -13.38 12.61
C ASP A 71 -10.77 -12.30 11.52
N ALA A 72 -11.15 -11.07 11.88
CA ALA A 72 -11.13 -9.93 10.98
C ALA A 72 -9.69 -9.56 10.54
N LEU A 73 -8.73 -9.59 11.45
CA LEU A 73 -7.31 -9.36 11.15
C LEU A 73 -6.76 -10.43 10.20
N PHE A 74 -7.03 -11.71 10.52
CA PHE A 74 -6.57 -12.81 9.69
C PHE A 74 -7.18 -12.78 8.28
N LEU A 75 -8.47 -12.47 8.19
CA LEU A 75 -9.14 -12.27 6.90
C LEU A 75 -8.48 -11.14 6.10
N THR A 76 -8.23 -10.00 6.74
CA THR A 76 -7.60 -8.83 6.09
C THR A 76 -6.21 -9.17 5.55
N ILE A 77 -5.37 -9.82 6.35
CA ILE A 77 -4.02 -10.21 5.92
C ILE A 77 -4.09 -11.16 4.71
N ARG A 78 -4.96 -12.17 4.75
CA ARG A 78 -5.12 -13.12 3.64
C ARG A 78 -5.60 -12.43 2.37
N VAL A 79 -6.58 -11.55 2.47
CA VAL A 79 -7.08 -10.77 1.33
C VAL A 79 -5.96 -9.90 0.77
N ALA A 80 -5.27 -9.13 1.62
CA ALA A 80 -4.22 -8.22 1.20
C ALA A 80 -3.05 -8.94 0.52
N VAL A 81 -2.60 -10.07 1.06
CA VAL A 81 -1.52 -10.88 0.47
C VAL A 81 -1.92 -11.42 -0.90
N LEU A 82 -3.13 -11.99 -1.03
CA LEU A 82 -3.58 -12.58 -2.30
C LEU A 82 -3.87 -11.51 -3.35
N ALA A 83 -4.53 -10.43 -2.97
CA ALA A 83 -4.78 -9.30 -3.88
C ALA A 83 -3.47 -8.68 -4.38
N THR A 84 -2.48 -8.50 -3.49
CA THR A 84 -1.14 -8.04 -3.86
C THR A 84 -0.43 -9.02 -4.79
N GLY A 85 -0.49 -10.33 -4.50
CA GLY A 85 0.08 -11.36 -5.36
C GLY A 85 -0.52 -11.36 -6.76
N MET A 86 -1.85 -11.27 -6.86
CA MET A 86 -2.54 -11.12 -8.15
C MET A 86 -2.14 -9.83 -8.87
N ALA A 87 -2.05 -8.72 -8.12
CA ALA A 87 -1.65 -7.43 -8.66
C ALA A 87 -0.22 -7.44 -9.19
N LEU A 88 0.72 -8.08 -8.50
CA LEU A 88 2.10 -8.22 -8.96
C LEU A 88 2.18 -8.97 -10.30
N ILE A 89 1.44 -10.05 -10.43
CA ILE A 89 1.42 -10.83 -11.67
C ILE A 89 0.75 -10.04 -12.79
N LEU A 90 -0.50 -9.64 -12.60
CA LEU A 90 -1.31 -9.00 -13.65
C LEU A 90 -0.79 -7.61 -14.01
N GLY A 91 -0.41 -6.80 -13.00
CA GLY A 91 0.12 -5.45 -13.21
C GLY A 91 1.47 -5.47 -13.93
N THR A 92 2.34 -6.43 -13.59
CA THR A 92 3.64 -6.58 -14.27
C THR A 92 3.46 -7.05 -15.72
N LEU A 93 2.60 -8.04 -15.96
CA LEU A 93 2.31 -8.51 -17.32
C LEU A 93 1.70 -7.41 -18.18
N ALA A 94 0.74 -6.66 -17.63
CA ALA A 94 0.14 -5.52 -18.33
C ALA A 94 1.17 -4.43 -18.64
N ALA A 95 2.04 -4.08 -17.67
CA ALA A 95 3.10 -3.10 -17.88
C ALA A 95 4.12 -3.56 -18.94
N ALA A 96 4.51 -4.83 -18.92
CA ALA A 96 5.40 -5.42 -19.91
C ALA A 96 4.77 -5.42 -21.32
N ALA A 97 3.50 -5.78 -21.43
CA ALA A 97 2.77 -5.78 -22.69
C ALA A 97 2.68 -4.37 -23.30
N VAL A 98 2.27 -3.38 -22.48
CA VAL A 98 2.15 -1.98 -22.91
C VAL A 98 3.51 -1.37 -23.23
N PHE A 99 4.56 -1.73 -22.52
CA PHE A 99 5.91 -1.20 -22.79
C PHE A 99 6.52 -1.79 -24.07
N ARG A 100 6.41 -3.12 -24.24
CA ARG A 100 7.19 -3.85 -25.26
C ARG A 100 6.52 -3.89 -26.63
N TYR A 101 5.18 -3.84 -26.67
CA TYR A 101 4.44 -4.04 -27.91
C TYR A 101 3.66 -2.78 -28.31
N ASP A 102 3.62 -2.53 -29.63
CA ASP A 102 2.73 -1.56 -30.23
C ASP A 102 1.56 -2.32 -30.85
N PHE A 103 0.36 -2.05 -30.35
CA PHE A 103 -0.88 -2.69 -30.79
C PHE A 103 -2.02 -1.69 -30.80
N PHE A 104 -3.06 -1.98 -31.61
CA PHE A 104 -4.25 -1.16 -31.69
C PHE A 104 -4.96 -1.09 -30.32
N GLY A 105 -5.27 0.12 -29.88
CA GLY A 105 -5.96 0.32 -28.58
C GLY A 105 -5.06 0.35 -27.35
N LYS A 106 -3.73 0.34 -27.49
CA LYS A 106 -2.75 0.42 -26.40
C LYS A 106 -3.03 1.54 -25.40
N GLU A 107 -3.32 2.74 -25.90
CA GLU A 107 -3.63 3.90 -25.04
C GLU A 107 -4.97 3.73 -24.32
N SER A 108 -5.98 3.21 -25.02
CA SER A 108 -7.30 2.93 -24.42
C SER A 108 -7.20 1.87 -23.34
N ILE A 109 -6.43 0.81 -23.54
CA ILE A 109 -6.20 -0.22 -22.51
C ILE A 109 -5.45 0.36 -21.32
N SER A 110 -4.41 1.18 -21.54
CA SER A 110 -3.69 1.85 -20.47
C SER A 110 -4.62 2.78 -19.65
N PHE A 111 -5.49 3.51 -20.33
CA PHE A 111 -6.50 4.33 -19.68
C PHE A 111 -7.50 3.50 -18.87
N MET A 112 -8.04 2.42 -19.45
CA MET A 112 -8.97 1.52 -18.77
C MET A 112 -8.35 0.84 -17.55
N LEU A 113 -7.06 0.49 -17.59
CA LEU A 113 -6.33 -0.05 -16.44
C LEU A 113 -6.26 0.94 -15.28
N ILE A 114 -6.14 2.23 -15.55
CA ILE A 114 -6.03 3.27 -14.50
C ILE A 114 -7.40 3.66 -13.94
N LEU A 115 -8.47 3.43 -14.69
CA LEU A 115 -9.82 3.88 -14.37
C LEU A 115 -10.31 3.46 -12.98
N PRO A 116 -10.11 2.22 -12.49
CA PRO A 116 -10.58 1.81 -11.16
C PRO A 116 -10.02 2.65 -10.01
N LEU A 117 -8.80 3.19 -10.16
CA LEU A 117 -8.19 4.04 -9.15
C LEU A 117 -8.63 5.52 -9.29
N ALA A 118 -9.01 5.93 -10.49
CA ALA A 118 -9.46 7.29 -10.77
C ALA A 118 -10.94 7.51 -10.36
N LEU A 119 -11.74 6.44 -10.31
CA LEU A 119 -13.14 6.52 -9.91
C LEU A 119 -13.27 6.61 -8.38
N PRO A 120 -14.30 7.30 -7.87
CA PRO A 120 -14.64 7.24 -6.45
C PRO A 120 -14.87 5.78 -6.02
N GLY A 121 -14.25 5.35 -4.91
CA GLY A 121 -14.31 3.97 -4.44
C GLY A 121 -15.74 3.42 -4.28
N ILE A 122 -16.69 4.27 -3.88
CA ILE A 122 -18.11 3.89 -3.76
C ILE A 122 -18.70 3.49 -5.12
N VAL A 123 -18.34 4.20 -6.19
CA VAL A 123 -18.81 3.88 -7.55
C VAL A 123 -18.24 2.54 -8.00
N THR A 124 -16.96 2.33 -7.79
CA THR A 124 -16.28 1.06 -8.08
C THR A 124 -16.89 -0.08 -7.26
N GLY A 125 -17.16 0.13 -5.98
CA GLY A 125 -17.79 -0.87 -5.11
C GLY A 125 -19.20 -1.25 -5.58
N ILE A 126 -20.03 -0.28 -5.90
CA ILE A 126 -21.40 -0.53 -6.43
C ILE A 126 -21.33 -1.27 -7.76
N ALA A 127 -20.45 -0.84 -8.67
CA ALA A 127 -20.29 -1.49 -9.98
C ALA A 127 -19.86 -2.96 -9.83
N MET A 128 -18.89 -3.23 -8.93
CA MET A 128 -18.45 -4.60 -8.63
C MET A 128 -19.56 -5.45 -8.01
N ARG A 129 -20.28 -4.90 -7.03
CA ARG A 129 -21.44 -5.59 -6.45
C ARG A 129 -22.46 -5.97 -7.52
N SER A 130 -22.79 -5.01 -8.40
CA SER A 130 -23.74 -5.24 -9.48
C SER A 130 -23.25 -6.31 -10.47
N ALA A 131 -21.98 -6.25 -10.87
CA ALA A 131 -21.37 -7.24 -11.76
C ALA A 131 -21.37 -8.65 -11.14
N ILE A 132 -20.95 -8.79 -9.88
CA ILE A 132 -20.93 -10.06 -9.14
C ILE A 132 -22.37 -10.63 -9.01
N SER A 133 -23.34 -9.77 -8.69
CA SER A 133 -24.74 -10.17 -8.56
C SER A 133 -25.35 -10.60 -9.89
N LEU A 134 -25.01 -9.92 -10.99
CA LEU A 134 -25.50 -10.23 -12.34
C LEU A 134 -25.09 -11.63 -12.81
N ILE A 135 -23.89 -12.05 -12.48
CA ILE A 135 -23.38 -13.39 -12.81
C ILE A 135 -23.66 -14.45 -11.72
N HIS A 136 -24.50 -14.09 -10.72
CA HIS A 136 -24.96 -14.97 -9.64
C HIS A 136 -23.84 -15.62 -8.81
N ILE A 137 -22.68 -14.99 -8.70
CA ILE A 137 -21.59 -15.45 -7.82
C ILE A 137 -21.93 -15.05 -6.37
N PRO A 138 -21.92 -16.00 -5.40
CA PRO A 138 -22.13 -15.67 -4.01
C PRO A 138 -20.96 -14.86 -3.46
N PHE A 139 -21.29 -13.83 -2.65
CA PHE A 139 -20.27 -13.03 -1.97
C PHE A 139 -19.46 -13.91 -1.02
N SER A 140 -18.15 -13.83 -1.13
CA SER A 140 -17.22 -14.71 -0.45
C SER A 140 -15.85 -14.06 -0.24
N PHE A 141 -14.93 -14.78 0.34
CA PHE A 141 -13.52 -14.41 0.40
C PHE A 141 -12.94 -13.99 -0.97
N TRP A 142 -13.26 -14.73 -2.03
CA TRP A 142 -12.74 -14.47 -3.37
C TRP A 142 -13.31 -13.20 -4.00
N THR A 143 -14.55 -12.85 -3.70
CA THR A 143 -15.11 -11.59 -4.19
C THR A 143 -14.46 -10.37 -3.55
N ILE A 144 -13.97 -10.49 -2.29
CA ILE A 144 -13.15 -9.46 -1.67
C ILE A 144 -11.79 -9.39 -2.36
N VAL A 145 -11.11 -10.54 -2.52
CA VAL A 145 -9.78 -10.60 -3.15
C VAL A 145 -9.79 -9.99 -4.56
N ILE A 146 -10.78 -10.37 -5.39
CA ILE A 146 -10.94 -9.84 -6.74
C ILE A 146 -11.21 -8.33 -6.69
N GLY A 147 -12.10 -7.89 -5.79
CA GLY A 147 -12.39 -6.49 -5.58
C GLY A 147 -11.15 -5.67 -5.27
N HIS A 148 -10.33 -6.14 -4.35
CA HIS A 148 -9.09 -5.49 -3.98
C HIS A 148 -8.04 -5.56 -5.11
N ALA A 149 -7.94 -6.68 -5.81
CA ALA A 149 -6.99 -6.82 -6.92
C ALA A 149 -7.22 -5.80 -8.03
N THR A 150 -8.46 -5.38 -8.30
CA THR A 150 -8.78 -4.44 -9.39
C THR A 150 -8.04 -3.10 -9.28
N PHE A 151 -7.93 -2.53 -8.08
CA PHE A 151 -7.20 -1.27 -7.88
C PHE A 151 -5.72 -1.51 -7.52
N CYS A 152 -5.38 -2.63 -6.87
CA CYS A 152 -4.00 -3.00 -6.59
C CYS A 152 -3.19 -3.22 -7.89
N VAL A 153 -3.80 -3.81 -8.93
CA VAL A 153 -3.19 -3.98 -10.26
C VAL A 153 -2.70 -2.65 -10.84
N VAL A 154 -3.49 -1.59 -10.69
CA VAL A 154 -3.15 -0.25 -11.18
C VAL A 154 -1.87 0.28 -10.53
N VAL A 155 -1.75 0.10 -9.22
CA VAL A 155 -0.58 0.56 -8.45
C VAL A 155 0.69 -0.15 -8.92
N VAL A 156 0.64 -1.47 -9.05
CA VAL A 156 1.78 -2.26 -9.55
C VAL A 156 2.10 -1.91 -11.00
N TYR A 157 1.09 -1.84 -11.87
CA TYR A 157 1.23 -1.44 -13.27
C TYR A 157 1.98 -0.12 -13.41
N ASN A 158 1.57 0.92 -12.69
CA ASN A 158 2.18 2.24 -12.76
C ASN A 158 3.65 2.24 -12.28
N ASN A 159 3.95 1.53 -11.18
CA ASN A 159 5.32 1.42 -10.66
C ASN A 159 6.24 0.70 -11.66
N VAL A 160 5.79 -0.44 -12.18
CA VAL A 160 6.58 -1.26 -13.11
C VAL A 160 6.73 -0.55 -14.46
N LEU A 161 5.65 0.02 -15.02
CA LEU A 161 5.71 0.78 -16.28
C LEU A 161 6.64 1.99 -16.16
N GLY A 162 6.58 2.71 -15.04
CA GLY A 162 7.49 3.81 -14.76
C GLY A 162 8.96 3.36 -14.69
N ARG A 163 9.23 2.16 -14.20
CA ARG A 163 10.58 1.59 -14.19
C ARG A 163 11.01 1.19 -15.59
N PHE A 164 10.17 0.51 -16.36
CA PHE A 164 10.46 0.16 -17.75
C PHE A 164 10.82 1.38 -18.60
N ARG A 165 10.06 2.47 -18.49
CA ARG A 165 10.33 3.71 -19.24
C ARG A 165 11.69 4.36 -18.91
N ARG A 166 12.26 4.07 -17.75
CA ARG A 166 13.59 4.55 -17.32
C ARG A 166 14.71 3.56 -17.61
N SER A 167 14.40 2.33 -17.98
CA SER A 167 15.37 1.29 -18.30
C SER A 167 15.71 1.33 -19.78
N SER A 168 16.99 1.11 -20.14
CA SER A 168 17.41 0.99 -21.54
C SER A 168 17.04 -0.37 -22.12
N ASN A 169 16.47 -0.39 -23.31
CA ASN A 169 16.24 -1.63 -24.06
C ASN A 169 17.54 -2.34 -24.47
N SER A 170 18.66 -1.62 -24.52
CA SER A 170 19.96 -2.16 -24.95
C SER A 170 20.41 -3.37 -24.12
N MET A 171 20.07 -3.45 -22.82
CA MET A 171 20.41 -4.61 -22.00
C MET A 171 19.64 -5.87 -22.42
N ILE A 172 18.38 -5.71 -22.82
CA ILE A 172 17.54 -6.82 -23.30
C ILE A 172 18.06 -7.30 -24.65
N GLU A 173 18.35 -6.37 -25.55
CA GLU A 173 18.93 -6.65 -26.90
C GLU A 173 20.28 -7.35 -26.78
N ALA A 174 21.21 -6.82 -25.99
CA ALA A 174 22.51 -7.43 -25.76
C ALA A 174 22.39 -8.84 -25.15
N SER A 175 21.47 -9.10 -24.26
CA SER A 175 21.23 -10.45 -23.72
C SER A 175 20.78 -11.42 -24.81
N MET A 176 19.91 -10.99 -25.72
CA MET A 176 19.42 -11.81 -26.83
C MET A 176 20.51 -12.04 -27.88
N ASP A 177 21.36 -11.03 -28.16
CA ASP A 177 22.52 -11.14 -29.06
C ASP A 177 23.56 -12.14 -28.53
N LEU A 178 23.66 -12.28 -27.21
CA LEU A 178 24.50 -13.31 -26.57
C LEU A 178 23.85 -14.70 -26.53
N GLY A 179 22.68 -14.88 -27.18
CA GLY A 179 22.00 -16.17 -27.34
C GLY A 179 21.05 -16.52 -26.18
N ALA A 180 20.73 -15.58 -25.25
CA ALA A 180 19.76 -15.85 -24.22
C ALA A 180 18.33 -15.87 -24.81
N ASN A 181 17.55 -16.88 -24.41
CA ASN A 181 16.13 -16.92 -24.75
C ASN A 181 15.30 -15.92 -23.90
N SER A 182 14.06 -15.67 -24.29
CA SER A 182 13.18 -14.70 -23.61
C SER A 182 12.98 -14.98 -22.13
N PHE A 183 12.95 -16.25 -21.71
CA PHE A 183 12.81 -16.66 -20.32
C PHE A 183 14.10 -16.35 -19.52
N GLN A 184 15.27 -16.65 -20.06
CA GLN A 184 16.55 -16.32 -19.44
C GLN A 184 16.74 -14.80 -19.33
N THR A 185 16.41 -14.05 -20.37
CA THR A 185 16.44 -12.58 -20.37
C THR A 185 15.50 -12.02 -19.31
N PHE A 186 14.28 -12.57 -19.19
CA PHE A 186 13.34 -12.13 -18.16
C PHE A 186 13.89 -12.33 -16.74
N TRP A 187 14.36 -13.55 -16.42
CA TRP A 187 14.81 -13.87 -15.06
C TRP A 187 16.13 -13.20 -14.67
N ASN A 188 17.08 -13.10 -15.60
CA ASN A 188 18.44 -12.64 -15.29
C ASN A 188 18.65 -11.13 -15.54
N ILE A 189 17.84 -10.52 -16.38
CA ILE A 189 17.98 -9.11 -16.75
C ILE A 189 16.77 -8.28 -16.34
N VAL A 190 15.57 -8.67 -16.81
CA VAL A 190 14.37 -7.85 -16.62
C VAL A 190 13.93 -7.84 -15.17
N LEU A 191 13.75 -9.00 -14.56
CA LEU A 191 13.23 -9.13 -13.20
C LEU A 191 14.12 -8.44 -12.14
N PRO A 192 15.45 -8.62 -12.13
CA PRO A 192 16.32 -7.86 -11.22
C PRO A 192 16.24 -6.35 -11.44
N ASN A 193 16.16 -5.91 -12.69
CA ASN A 193 16.08 -4.49 -13.01
C ASN A 193 14.77 -3.82 -12.52
N ILE A 194 13.64 -4.52 -12.56
CA ILE A 194 12.36 -4.01 -12.06
C ILE A 194 12.11 -4.36 -10.58
N GLY A 195 13.00 -5.08 -9.91
CA GLY A 195 12.82 -5.61 -8.55
C GLY A 195 12.45 -4.54 -7.52
N THR A 196 13.09 -3.37 -7.56
CA THR A 196 12.75 -2.24 -6.67
C THR A 196 11.36 -1.68 -6.95
N ALA A 197 10.92 -1.64 -8.21
CA ALA A 197 9.59 -1.20 -8.58
C ALA A 197 8.52 -2.24 -8.18
N LEU A 198 8.84 -3.53 -8.28
CA LEU A 198 7.97 -4.61 -7.79
C LEU A 198 7.82 -4.55 -6.27
N LEU A 199 8.91 -4.34 -5.54
CA LEU A 199 8.86 -4.19 -4.09
C LEU A 199 8.03 -2.97 -3.68
N ALA A 200 8.25 -1.82 -4.30
CA ALA A 200 7.46 -0.62 -4.05
C ALA A 200 5.98 -0.83 -4.38
N GLY A 201 5.68 -1.42 -5.55
CA GLY A 201 4.33 -1.78 -5.96
C GLY A 201 3.65 -2.77 -5.00
N ALA A 202 4.38 -3.77 -4.51
CA ALA A 202 3.89 -4.74 -3.54
C ALA A 202 3.49 -4.09 -2.22
N ILE A 203 4.35 -3.24 -1.67
CA ILE A 203 4.10 -2.55 -0.39
C ILE A 203 2.89 -1.62 -0.52
N LEU A 204 2.83 -0.84 -1.59
CA LEU A 204 1.70 0.07 -1.83
C LEU A 204 0.39 -0.70 -2.05
N ALA A 205 0.41 -1.76 -2.86
CA ALA A 205 -0.76 -2.60 -3.11
C ALA A 205 -1.25 -3.30 -1.82
N PHE A 206 -0.32 -3.84 -1.02
CA PHE A 206 -0.64 -4.44 0.27
C PHE A 206 -1.27 -3.42 1.22
N SER A 207 -0.66 -2.24 1.37
CA SER A 207 -1.17 -1.20 2.26
C SER A 207 -2.55 -0.72 1.83
N LEU A 208 -2.75 -0.51 0.52
CA LEU A 208 -4.03 -0.09 -0.04
C LEU A 208 -5.12 -1.14 0.16
N SER A 209 -4.79 -2.43 -0.04
CA SER A 209 -5.72 -3.54 0.21
C SER A 209 -6.02 -3.73 1.69
N PHE A 210 -5.03 -3.51 2.56
CA PHE A 210 -5.16 -3.72 4.00
C PHE A 210 -6.15 -2.74 4.65
N ASP A 211 -6.19 -1.50 4.19
CA ASP A 211 -7.04 -0.43 4.75
C ASP A 211 -8.35 -0.21 3.98
N GLU A 212 -8.64 -1.07 2.99
CA GLU A 212 -9.80 -0.86 2.12
C GLU A 212 -11.12 -1.18 2.83
N VAL A 213 -11.99 -0.17 2.93
CA VAL A 213 -13.32 -0.25 3.57
C VAL A 213 -14.43 -0.24 2.53
N ILE A 214 -14.34 0.66 1.55
CA ILE A 214 -15.47 0.99 0.66
C ILE A 214 -15.78 -0.18 -0.27
N VAL A 215 -14.81 -0.62 -1.07
CA VAL A 215 -14.99 -1.76 -1.98
C VAL A 215 -15.33 -3.03 -1.20
N THR A 216 -14.68 -3.24 -0.04
CA THR A 216 -14.97 -4.37 0.83
C THR A 216 -16.43 -4.40 1.27
N THR A 217 -17.00 -3.25 1.65
CA THR A 217 -18.41 -3.16 2.08
C THR A 217 -19.38 -3.70 1.01
N PHE A 218 -19.03 -3.54 -0.25
CA PHE A 218 -19.86 -4.01 -1.38
C PHE A 218 -19.56 -5.45 -1.81
N THR A 219 -18.40 -6.00 -1.49
CA THR A 219 -17.92 -7.30 -1.99
C THR A 219 -17.81 -8.38 -0.93
N ALA A 220 -17.88 -8.04 0.36
CA ALA A 220 -17.60 -8.99 1.45
C ALA A 220 -18.79 -9.89 1.86
N GLY A 221 -20.01 -9.53 1.49
CA GLY A 221 -21.19 -10.24 2.01
C GLY A 221 -21.27 -10.14 3.53
N ASN A 222 -21.23 -11.28 4.21
CA ASN A 222 -21.27 -11.35 5.68
C ASN A 222 -19.89 -11.35 6.35
N GLN A 223 -18.80 -11.28 5.58
CA GLN A 223 -17.45 -11.28 6.13
C GLN A 223 -17.04 -9.86 6.56
N GLN A 224 -16.22 -9.77 7.59
CA GLN A 224 -15.73 -8.49 8.09
C GLN A 224 -14.20 -8.47 8.06
N THR A 225 -13.62 -7.58 7.25
CA THR A 225 -12.21 -7.22 7.37
C THR A 225 -11.97 -6.33 8.58
N LEU A 226 -10.72 -6.23 9.00
CA LEU A 226 -10.37 -5.46 10.20
C LEU A 226 -10.78 -3.98 10.13
N PRO A 227 -10.61 -3.25 9.01
CA PRO A 227 -11.12 -1.89 8.89
C PRO A 227 -12.65 -1.80 9.06
N ILE A 228 -13.42 -2.73 8.49
CA ILE A 228 -14.87 -2.79 8.67
C ILE A 228 -15.22 -3.13 10.11
N TRP A 229 -14.50 -4.06 10.74
CA TRP A 229 -14.69 -4.38 12.14
C TRP A 229 -14.45 -3.16 13.03
N ILE A 230 -13.32 -2.44 12.85
CA ILE A 230 -13.00 -1.20 13.56
C ILE A 230 -14.13 -0.19 13.38
N PHE A 231 -14.57 0.05 12.13
CA PHE A 231 -15.65 0.97 11.83
C PHE A 231 -16.95 0.60 12.58
N SER A 232 -17.30 -0.69 12.60
CA SER A 232 -18.48 -1.19 13.31
C SER A 232 -18.39 -0.99 14.83
N GLN A 233 -17.18 -1.10 15.41
CA GLN A 233 -16.97 -0.88 16.85
C GLN A 233 -17.04 0.60 17.24
N MET A 234 -16.68 1.53 16.36
CA MET A 234 -16.78 2.96 16.62
C MET A 234 -18.22 3.40 16.91
N LEU A 235 -19.21 2.66 16.40
CA LEU A 235 -20.62 2.90 16.67
C LEU A 235 -21.06 2.38 18.05
N LYS A 236 -20.22 1.63 18.78
CA LYS A 236 -20.49 1.06 20.09
C LYS A 236 -19.78 1.85 21.20
N PRO A 237 -20.48 2.62 22.04
CA PRO A 237 -19.84 3.53 23.00
C PRO A 237 -18.90 2.85 24.02
N ARG A 238 -19.21 1.60 24.40
CA ARG A 238 -18.51 0.90 25.50
C ARG A 238 -17.19 0.20 25.12
N ASN A 239 -16.83 0.17 23.83
CA ASN A 239 -15.65 -0.57 23.36
C ASN A 239 -14.55 0.34 22.81
N ARG A 240 -14.60 1.63 23.08
CA ARG A 240 -13.67 2.63 22.53
C ARG A 240 -12.19 2.33 22.81
N PRO A 241 -11.76 1.98 24.04
CA PRO A 241 -10.36 1.69 24.27
C PRO A 241 -9.87 0.45 23.52
N ILE A 242 -10.70 -0.61 23.41
CA ILE A 242 -10.36 -1.81 22.63
C ILE A 242 -10.22 -1.46 21.16
N THR A 243 -11.07 -0.61 20.61
CA THR A 243 -10.98 -0.13 19.24
C THR A 243 -9.69 0.68 19.02
N ASN A 244 -9.32 1.55 19.96
CA ASN A 244 -8.09 2.34 19.90
C ASN A 244 -6.84 1.45 20.01
N VAL A 245 -6.84 0.44 20.89
CA VAL A 245 -5.76 -0.56 20.96
C VAL A 245 -5.64 -1.31 19.64
N THR A 246 -6.76 -1.72 19.06
CA THR A 246 -6.76 -2.39 17.74
C THR A 246 -6.19 -1.49 16.66
N ALA A 247 -6.61 -0.23 16.59
CA ALA A 247 -6.06 0.75 15.64
C ALA A 247 -4.55 0.97 15.86
N MET A 248 -4.11 1.07 17.11
CA MET A 248 -2.69 1.15 17.45
C MET A 248 -1.91 -0.08 16.95
N LEU A 249 -2.43 -1.29 17.15
CA LEU A 249 -1.82 -2.53 16.66
C LEU A 249 -1.72 -2.54 15.13
N VAL A 250 -2.78 -2.07 14.43
CA VAL A 250 -2.78 -1.92 12.97
C VAL A 250 -1.64 -1.01 12.52
N VAL A 251 -1.50 0.17 13.13
CA VAL A 251 -0.42 1.12 12.80
C VAL A 251 0.94 0.47 12.99
N LEU A 252 1.15 -0.27 14.08
CA LEU A 252 2.41 -0.96 14.34
C LEU A 252 2.69 -2.06 13.31
N ILE A 253 1.68 -2.87 12.98
CA ILE A 253 1.82 -3.97 12.00
C ILE A 253 2.12 -3.41 10.60
N THR A 254 1.44 -2.33 10.19
CA THR A 254 1.64 -1.74 8.86
C THR A 254 2.94 -0.93 8.75
N ALA A 255 3.44 -0.37 9.85
CA ALA A 255 4.71 0.32 9.86
C ALA A 255 5.92 -0.62 9.64
N LEU A 256 5.86 -1.86 10.11
CA LEU A 256 6.98 -2.81 10.01
C LEU A 256 7.43 -3.10 8.57
N PRO A 257 6.55 -3.45 7.60
CA PRO A 257 6.94 -3.66 6.21
C PRO A 257 7.55 -2.41 5.57
N ILE A 258 7.05 -1.22 5.92
CA ILE A 258 7.53 0.05 5.39
C ILE A 258 8.95 0.33 5.89
N LEU A 259 9.20 0.16 7.19
CA LEU A 259 10.54 0.32 7.77
C LEU A 259 11.55 -0.69 7.21
N PHE A 260 11.10 -1.93 6.99
CA PHE A 260 11.93 -2.97 6.40
C PHE A 260 12.31 -2.63 4.95
N ALA A 261 11.34 -2.18 4.16
CA ALA A 261 11.56 -1.77 2.78
C ALA A 261 12.49 -0.55 2.68
N GLN A 262 12.35 0.43 3.56
CA GLN A 262 13.26 1.58 3.60
C GLN A 262 14.71 1.17 3.87
N ARG A 263 14.94 0.19 4.75
CA ARG A 263 16.29 -0.32 5.02
C ARG A 263 16.91 -1.02 3.82
N ILE A 264 16.12 -1.80 3.08
CA ILE A 264 16.60 -2.49 1.85
C ILE A 264 16.98 -1.47 0.78
N THR A 265 16.13 -0.46 0.55
CA THR A 265 16.37 0.55 -0.50
C THR A 265 17.49 1.54 -0.13
N ALA A 266 17.70 1.85 1.14
CA ALA A 266 18.80 2.70 1.58
C ALA A 266 20.16 2.02 1.34
N GLY A 267 20.28 0.72 1.59
CA GLY A 267 21.52 -0.03 1.36
C GLY A 267 21.93 -0.16 -0.11
N THR A 268 20.99 -0.05 -1.05
CA THR A 268 21.29 -0.06 -2.49
C THR A 268 21.82 1.27 -3.01
N ASN A 269 21.44 2.40 -2.39
CA ASN A 269 21.95 3.72 -2.80
C ASN A 269 23.39 3.97 -2.33
N ASP A 270 23.82 3.39 -1.21
CA ASP A 270 25.20 3.51 -0.70
C ASP A 270 26.20 2.70 -1.53
N SER A 271 25.78 1.63 -2.22
CA SER A 271 26.64 0.83 -3.08
C SER A 271 26.89 1.44 -4.48
N GLU A 272 26.00 2.32 -4.97
CA GLU A 272 26.18 3.05 -6.22
C GLU A 272 27.00 4.35 -6.06
N GLY A 273 27.12 4.88 -4.85
CA GLY A 273 27.90 6.09 -4.54
C GLY A 273 29.39 5.85 -4.27
N GLY A 274 29.83 4.62 -4.10
CA GLY A 274 31.20 4.24 -3.72
C GLY A 274 32.17 3.95 -4.88
N SER A 275 31.72 4.06 -6.13
CA SER A 275 32.54 3.83 -7.33
C SER A 275 32.68 5.13 -8.15
N LYS A 276 33.46 6.08 -7.63
CA LYS A 276 33.99 7.20 -8.41
C LYS A 276 35.45 7.39 -8.05
#